data_7414086981c7be78c0437077ffea461a
#
_entry.id   7414086981c7be78c0437077ffea461a
#
_cell.length_a   1.000
_cell.length_b   1.000
_cell.length_c   1.000
_cell.angle_alpha   90.00
_cell.angle_beta   90.00
_cell.angle_gamma   90.00
#
_symmetry.space_group_name_H-M   'P 1'
#
loop_
_entity.id
_entity.type
_entity.pdbx_description
1 polymer ?
#
loop_
_entity_poly.entity_id
_entity_poly.type
_entity_poly.pdbx_seq_one_letter_code
_entity_poly.pdbx_strand_id
1 'polypeptide(L)'
;MKNGKVKIANDRLTHTKLKESEKGITLIALVITIIVLLILAAVSIAMLTGENGILSKASNAKEKHLIAQYEEELNLCIMEMQTDELGTLTMEKLIKKLPQYIQTSQPGEQYEWETEQTAAEPTGTYKGYEFKVDKHKKAQITGK
;
A
#
# COMPACT_ATOMS: atom_id res chain seq x y z
N MET A 1 -64.00 -2.50 -63.36
CA MET A 1 -63.34 -1.25 -62.99
C MET A 1 -63.52 -1.00 -61.47
N LYS A 2 -62.47 -0.65 -60.78
CA LYS A 2 -62.33 -0.32 -59.38
C LYS A 2 -61.71 -1.41 -58.49
N ASN A 3 -60.35 -1.52 -58.55
CA ASN A 3 -59.59 -2.06 -57.43
C ASN A 3 -58.13 -1.55 -57.52
N GLY A 4 -57.91 -0.26 -57.22
CA GLY A 4 -56.56 0.29 -57.37
C GLY A 4 -56.16 1.35 -56.34
N LYS A 5 -56.89 1.55 -55.27
CA LYS A 5 -56.59 2.67 -54.32
C LYS A 5 -56.39 2.32 -52.84
N VAL A 6 -56.38 1.06 -52.44
CA VAL A 6 -56.28 0.69 -51.02
C VAL A 6 -54.88 0.24 -50.59
N LYS A 7 -53.98 -0.05 -51.52
CA LYS A 7 -52.63 -0.58 -51.19
C LYS A 7 -51.56 0.47 -50.82
N ILE A 8 -51.76 1.74 -51.13
CA ILE A 8 -50.71 2.77 -50.92
C ILE A 8 -50.77 3.37 -49.49
N ALA A 9 -51.91 3.31 -48.81
CA ALA A 9 -52.05 3.91 -47.50
C ALA A 9 -51.45 3.05 -46.35
N ASN A 10 -51.42 1.72 -46.53
CA ASN A 10 -50.86 0.83 -45.49
C ASN A 10 -49.35 0.77 -45.48
N ASP A 11 -48.68 1.01 -46.63
CA ASP A 11 -47.25 0.92 -46.73
C ASP A 11 -46.51 2.10 -46.05
N ARG A 12 -47.13 3.29 -46.05
CA ARG A 12 -46.59 4.47 -45.38
C ARG A 12 -46.69 4.41 -43.86
N LEU A 13 -47.74 3.77 -43.33
CA LEU A 13 -47.96 3.68 -41.88
C LEU A 13 -47.08 2.62 -41.22
N THR A 14 -46.75 1.56 -41.95
CA THR A 14 -45.82 0.53 -41.46
C THR A 14 -44.36 1.00 -41.45
N HIS A 15 -43.93 1.79 -42.45
CA HIS A 15 -42.59 2.32 -42.50
C HIS A 15 -42.28 3.38 -41.41
N THR A 16 -43.28 4.23 -41.07
CA THR A 16 -43.12 5.22 -39.99
C THR A 16 -43.08 4.56 -38.60
N LYS A 17 -43.84 3.50 -38.37
CA LYS A 17 -43.81 2.77 -37.10
C LYS A 17 -42.53 2.01 -36.82
N LEU A 18 -41.94 1.41 -37.87
CA LEU A 18 -40.66 0.72 -37.75
C LEU A 18 -39.51 1.67 -37.47
N LYS A 19 -39.56 2.88 -38.05
CA LYS A 19 -38.48 3.88 -37.86
C LYS A 19 -38.49 4.52 -36.45
N GLU A 20 -39.65 4.65 -35.79
CA GLU A 20 -39.73 5.11 -34.42
C GLU A 20 -39.27 4.02 -33.43
N SER A 21 -39.55 2.74 -33.72
CA SER A 21 -39.13 1.62 -32.89
C SER A 21 -37.61 1.47 -32.87
N GLU A 22 -36.92 1.66 -33.98
CA GLU A 22 -35.45 1.57 -34.06
C GLU A 22 -34.75 2.67 -33.27
N LYS A 23 -35.28 3.89 -33.26
CA LYS A 23 -34.72 5.00 -32.45
C LYS A 23 -34.85 4.77 -30.93
N GLY A 24 -35.93 4.16 -30.49
CA GLY A 24 -36.17 3.83 -29.10
C GLY A 24 -35.20 2.75 -28.58
N ILE A 25 -34.93 1.73 -29.41
CA ILE A 25 -34.01 0.63 -29.07
C ILE A 25 -32.56 1.14 -28.90
N THR A 26 -32.09 2.00 -29.79
CA THR A 26 -30.74 2.55 -29.75
C THR A 26 -30.54 3.46 -28.53
N LEU A 27 -31.53 4.24 -28.12
CA LEU A 27 -31.46 5.10 -26.94
C LEU A 27 -31.42 4.27 -25.65
N ILE A 28 -32.23 3.23 -25.53
CA ILE A 28 -32.19 2.30 -24.41
C ILE A 28 -30.86 1.58 -24.34
N ALA A 29 -30.33 1.09 -25.46
CA ALA A 29 -29.04 0.45 -25.51
C ALA A 29 -27.91 1.40 -25.04
N LEU A 30 -27.94 2.67 -25.45
CA LEU A 30 -26.98 3.68 -25.02
C LEU A 30 -27.02 3.89 -23.49
N VAL A 31 -28.22 4.01 -22.92
CA VAL A 31 -28.38 4.21 -21.47
C VAL A 31 -27.86 2.99 -20.69
N ILE A 32 -28.19 1.79 -21.13
CA ILE A 32 -27.71 0.55 -20.49
C ILE A 32 -26.18 0.47 -20.52
N THR A 33 -25.54 0.78 -21.65
CA THR A 33 -24.08 0.74 -21.75
C THR A 33 -23.40 1.75 -20.82
N ILE A 34 -23.96 2.95 -20.66
CA ILE A 34 -23.45 3.95 -19.73
C ILE A 34 -23.57 3.44 -18.29
N ILE A 35 -24.71 2.88 -17.90
CA ILE A 35 -24.92 2.34 -16.55
C ILE A 35 -23.91 1.22 -16.28
N VAL A 36 -23.72 0.28 -17.19
CA VAL A 36 -22.76 -0.81 -17.03
C VAL A 36 -21.33 -0.27 -16.90
N LEU A 37 -20.94 0.71 -17.72
CA LEU A 37 -19.60 1.33 -17.61
C LEU A 37 -19.41 2.03 -16.27
N LEU A 38 -20.42 2.72 -15.75
CA LEU A 38 -20.34 3.36 -14.43
C LEU A 38 -20.19 2.33 -13.29
N ILE A 39 -20.91 1.22 -13.35
CA ILE A 39 -20.78 0.15 -12.36
C ILE A 39 -19.37 -0.46 -12.42
N LEU A 40 -18.86 -0.77 -13.60
CA LEU A 40 -17.52 -1.32 -13.77
C LEU A 40 -16.44 -0.34 -13.28
N ALA A 41 -16.59 0.95 -13.58
CA ALA A 41 -15.68 1.98 -13.10
C ALA A 41 -15.68 2.07 -11.57
N ALA A 42 -16.86 2.06 -10.94
CA ALA A 42 -16.99 2.11 -9.49
C ALA A 42 -16.32 0.91 -8.79
N VAL A 43 -16.53 -0.30 -9.31
CA VAL A 43 -15.91 -1.53 -8.78
C VAL A 43 -14.37 -1.48 -8.96
N SER A 44 -13.89 -1.01 -10.11
CA SER A 44 -12.45 -0.90 -10.38
C SER A 44 -11.76 0.06 -9.42
N ILE A 45 -12.38 1.21 -9.13
CA ILE A 45 -11.85 2.19 -8.17
C ILE A 45 -11.87 1.60 -6.75
N ALA A 46 -12.96 0.94 -6.35
CA ALA A 46 -13.06 0.35 -5.03
C ALA A 46 -11.99 -0.73 -4.78
N MET A 47 -11.66 -1.55 -5.78
CA MET A 47 -10.59 -2.54 -5.69
C MET A 47 -9.19 -1.91 -5.57
N LEU A 48 -8.99 -0.73 -6.15
CA LEU A 48 -7.70 -0.05 -6.15
C LEU A 48 -7.44 0.73 -4.85
N THR A 49 -8.46 1.42 -4.33
CA THR A 49 -8.35 2.40 -3.23
C THR A 49 -8.96 1.96 -1.90
N GLY A 50 -9.69 0.84 -1.85
CA GLY A 50 -10.25 0.30 -0.61
C GLY A 50 -9.18 -0.13 0.40
N GLU A 51 -9.57 -0.33 1.68
CA GLU A 51 -8.66 -0.79 2.76
C GLU A 51 -7.92 -2.09 2.38
N ASN A 52 -8.57 -2.96 1.61
CA ASN A 52 -7.98 -4.16 1.03
C ASN A 52 -7.46 -3.96 -0.40
N GLY A 53 -7.41 -2.72 -0.89
CA GLY A 53 -6.97 -2.37 -2.22
C GLY A 53 -5.50 -2.70 -2.46
N ILE A 54 -5.14 -2.88 -3.72
CA ILE A 54 -3.76 -3.21 -4.13
C ILE A 54 -2.80 -2.11 -3.69
N LEU A 55 -3.22 -0.85 -3.77
CA LEU A 55 -2.40 0.31 -3.39
C LEU A 55 -2.12 0.33 -1.88
N SER A 56 -3.13 0.05 -1.04
CA SER A 56 -2.96 -0.06 0.41
C SER A 56 -2.03 -1.21 0.78
N LYS A 57 -2.19 -2.37 0.16
CA LYS A 57 -1.30 -3.52 0.38
C LYS A 57 0.13 -3.24 -0.07
N ALA A 58 0.32 -2.53 -1.18
CA ALA A 58 1.65 -2.15 -1.67
C ALA A 58 2.34 -1.16 -0.72
N SER A 59 1.60 -0.18 -0.17
CA SER A 59 2.12 0.76 0.82
C SER A 59 2.54 0.04 2.11
N ASN A 60 1.67 -0.83 2.64
CA ASN A 60 1.96 -1.62 3.83
C ASN A 60 3.14 -2.60 3.63
N ALA A 61 3.26 -3.18 2.43
CA ALA A 61 4.39 -4.05 2.11
C ALA A 61 5.70 -3.27 2.06
N LYS A 62 5.68 -2.05 1.50
CA LYS A 62 6.84 -1.16 1.47
C LYS A 62 7.29 -0.77 2.89
N GLU A 63 6.34 -0.40 3.75
CA GLU A 63 6.64 -0.05 5.15
C GLU A 63 7.23 -1.24 5.91
N LYS A 64 6.65 -2.43 5.78
CA LYS A 64 7.20 -3.65 6.39
C LYS A 64 8.60 -3.98 5.88
N HIS A 65 8.86 -3.73 4.60
CA HIS A 65 10.20 -3.94 4.03
C HIS A 65 11.23 -2.96 4.62
N LEU A 66 10.86 -1.68 4.78
CA LEU A 66 11.71 -0.68 5.43
C LEU A 66 11.99 -1.02 6.88
N ILE A 67 10.98 -1.46 7.64
CA ILE A 67 11.14 -1.91 9.03
C ILE A 67 12.14 -3.07 9.09
N ALA A 68 11.95 -4.09 8.27
CA ALA A 68 12.85 -5.24 8.23
C ALA A 68 14.29 -4.85 7.85
N GLN A 69 14.45 -3.92 6.91
CA GLN A 69 15.76 -3.40 6.53
C GLN A 69 16.44 -2.67 7.70
N TYR A 70 15.72 -1.81 8.40
CA TYR A 70 16.28 -1.06 9.54
C TYR A 70 16.60 -1.97 10.73
N GLU A 71 15.76 -2.98 10.99
CA GLU A 71 16.09 -4.02 11.97
C GLU A 71 17.38 -4.79 11.60
N GLU A 72 17.54 -5.12 10.33
CA GLU A 72 18.73 -5.80 9.84
C GLU A 72 19.99 -4.92 10.00
N GLU A 73 19.92 -3.65 9.60
CA GLU A 73 21.02 -2.68 9.76
C GLU A 73 21.45 -2.55 11.23
N LEU A 74 20.50 -2.39 12.15
CA LEU A 74 20.78 -2.32 13.59
C LEU A 74 21.38 -3.62 14.13
N ASN A 75 20.85 -4.77 13.71
CA ASN A 75 21.34 -6.07 14.15
C ASN A 75 22.73 -6.36 13.60
N LEU A 76 23.07 -5.90 12.41
CA LEU A 76 24.45 -5.99 11.87
C LEU A 76 25.42 -5.17 12.72
N CYS A 77 25.08 -3.94 13.09
CA CYS A 77 25.91 -3.14 14.01
C CYS A 77 26.14 -3.86 15.36
N ILE A 78 25.09 -4.45 15.91
CA ILE A 78 25.21 -5.23 17.16
C ILE A 78 26.08 -6.48 16.98
N MET A 79 25.97 -7.14 15.84
CA MET A 79 26.79 -8.32 15.52
C MET A 79 28.27 -7.94 15.34
N GLU A 80 28.58 -6.83 14.69
CA GLU A 80 29.96 -6.30 14.61
C GLU A 80 30.51 -6.04 16.03
N MET A 81 29.73 -5.38 16.90
CA MET A 81 30.12 -5.17 18.29
C MET A 81 30.38 -6.48 19.05
N GLN A 82 29.53 -7.50 18.81
CA GLN A 82 29.74 -8.82 19.45
C GLN A 82 31.02 -9.48 18.98
N THR A 83 31.39 -9.28 17.73
CA THR A 83 32.63 -9.82 17.15
C THR A 83 33.84 -9.12 17.73
N ASP A 84 33.82 -7.79 17.82
CA ASP A 84 34.90 -6.99 18.38
C ASP A 84 35.14 -7.25 19.88
N GLU A 85 34.08 -7.50 20.61
CA GLU A 85 34.12 -7.84 22.04
C GLU A 85 34.31 -9.35 22.31
N LEU A 86 34.64 -10.15 21.28
CA LEU A 86 34.88 -11.60 21.36
C LEU A 86 33.76 -12.36 22.11
N GLY A 87 32.51 -11.97 21.89
CA GLY A 87 31.33 -12.58 22.53
C GLY A 87 31.05 -12.13 23.97
N THR A 88 31.86 -11.23 24.55
CA THR A 88 31.68 -10.72 25.94
C THR A 88 30.89 -9.42 25.98
N LEU A 89 30.11 -9.10 24.95
CA LEU A 89 29.30 -7.89 24.88
C LEU A 89 28.23 -7.91 26.00
N THR A 90 28.34 -6.99 26.95
CA THR A 90 27.31 -6.77 27.98
C THR A 90 26.29 -5.73 27.48
N MET A 91 25.11 -5.68 28.11
CA MET A 91 24.09 -4.67 27.76
C MET A 91 24.60 -3.24 28.02
N GLU A 92 25.36 -3.01 29.07
CA GLU A 92 25.97 -1.72 29.37
C GLU A 92 26.95 -1.26 28.29
N LYS A 93 27.80 -2.17 27.80
CA LYS A 93 28.72 -1.89 26.70
C LYS A 93 27.97 -1.61 25.42
N LEU A 94 26.89 -2.35 25.16
CA LEU A 94 26.03 -2.14 23.99
C LEU A 94 25.44 -0.73 24.03
N ILE A 95 24.80 -0.34 25.12
CA ILE A 95 24.21 0.99 25.30
C ILE A 95 25.26 2.09 25.04
N LYS A 96 26.45 1.92 25.55
CA LYS A 96 27.51 2.92 25.44
C LYS A 96 28.13 3.02 24.05
N LYS A 97 28.29 1.90 23.34
CA LYS A 97 29.02 1.83 22.06
C LYS A 97 28.14 1.85 20.83
N LEU A 98 26.88 1.42 20.92
CA LEU A 98 25.97 1.34 19.76
C LEU A 98 25.89 2.65 18.96
N PRO A 99 25.79 3.85 19.58
CA PRO A 99 25.81 5.12 18.85
C PRO A 99 27.04 5.27 17.95
N GLN A 100 28.21 4.90 18.43
CA GLN A 100 29.46 5.01 17.69
C GLN A 100 29.49 4.05 16.49
N TYR A 101 29.03 2.82 16.68
CA TYR A 101 28.95 1.83 15.60
C TYR A 101 27.97 2.25 14.52
N ILE A 102 26.79 2.76 14.89
CA ILE A 102 25.81 3.28 13.93
C ILE A 102 26.41 4.43 13.12
N GLN A 103 27.08 5.38 13.76
CA GLN A 103 27.74 6.51 13.06
C GLN A 103 28.85 6.06 12.12
N THR A 104 29.56 4.99 12.46
CA THR A 104 30.64 4.45 11.61
C THR A 104 30.09 3.68 10.42
N SER A 105 29.08 2.82 10.65
CA SER A 105 28.50 1.97 9.61
C SER A 105 27.50 2.70 8.71
N GLN A 106 26.84 3.74 9.25
CA GLN A 106 25.81 4.53 8.58
C GLN A 106 26.03 6.04 8.78
N PRO A 107 27.05 6.62 8.16
CA PRO A 107 27.41 8.02 8.38
C PRO A 107 26.29 8.96 7.89
N GLY A 108 25.84 9.88 8.76
CA GLY A 108 24.83 10.89 8.44
C GLY A 108 23.39 10.47 8.67
N GLU A 109 23.14 9.28 9.16
CA GLU A 109 21.80 8.84 9.52
C GLU A 109 21.35 9.39 10.87
N GLN A 110 20.04 9.67 10.98
CA GLN A 110 19.44 10.14 12.23
C GLN A 110 19.34 9.00 13.24
N TYR A 111 19.96 9.21 14.39
CA TYR A 111 19.95 8.29 15.50
C TYR A 111 19.79 9.10 16.80
N GLU A 112 18.84 8.72 17.63
CA GLU A 112 18.65 9.27 18.97
C GLU A 112 18.51 8.10 19.96
N TRP A 113 19.19 8.25 21.11
CA TRP A 113 19.14 7.27 22.19
C TRP A 113 18.43 7.88 23.39
N GLU A 114 17.50 7.17 23.97
CA GLU A 114 16.80 7.68 25.15
C GLU A 114 17.75 7.83 26.33
N THR A 115 17.63 8.94 27.05
CA THR A 115 18.57 9.34 28.12
C THR A 115 18.43 8.52 29.39
N GLU A 116 17.25 7.94 29.64
CA GLU A 116 16.99 7.09 30.82
C GLU A 116 16.94 5.61 30.39
N GLN A 117 18.12 5.02 30.24
CA GLN A 117 18.24 3.61 29.88
C GLN A 117 18.15 2.73 31.13
N THR A 118 17.09 1.93 31.23
CA THR A 118 17.12 0.76 32.13
C THR A 118 17.87 -0.37 31.38
N ALA A 119 18.85 -0.95 32.05
CA ALA A 119 19.74 -1.95 31.46
C ALA A 119 19.04 -3.20 30.91
N ALA A 120 17.73 -3.34 31.12
CA ALA A 120 16.97 -4.52 30.69
C ALA A 120 16.57 -4.50 29.22
N GLU A 121 16.02 -3.40 28.73
CA GLU A 121 15.57 -3.24 27.32
C GLU A 121 15.77 -1.79 26.86
N PRO A 122 16.97 -1.43 26.38
CA PRO A 122 17.22 -0.07 25.93
C PRO A 122 16.42 0.27 24.67
N THR A 123 15.95 1.51 24.59
CA THR A 123 15.13 2.05 23.50
C THR A 123 15.79 3.25 22.86
N GLY A 124 15.46 3.53 21.61
CA GLY A 124 15.95 4.68 20.86
C GLY A 124 15.18 4.87 19.56
N THR A 125 15.58 5.88 18.79
CA THR A 125 15.06 6.11 17.45
C THR A 125 16.15 5.95 16.40
N TYR A 126 15.81 5.33 15.28
CA TYR A 126 16.70 5.15 14.14
C TYR A 126 15.94 5.44 12.84
N LYS A 127 16.42 6.42 12.06
CA LYS A 127 15.76 6.88 10.82
C LYS A 127 14.28 7.24 11.01
N GLY A 128 13.91 7.78 12.19
CA GLY A 128 12.53 8.16 12.53
C GLY A 128 11.62 7.01 12.95
N TYR A 129 12.18 5.83 13.21
CA TYR A 129 11.48 4.68 13.77
C TYR A 129 11.98 4.38 15.17
N GLU A 130 11.06 4.11 16.09
CA GLU A 130 11.37 3.66 17.44
C GLU A 130 11.86 2.21 17.41
N PHE A 131 12.93 1.92 18.15
CA PHE A 131 13.41 0.56 18.32
C PHE A 131 13.71 0.24 19.77
N LYS A 132 13.73 -1.03 20.09
CA LYS A 132 14.21 -1.57 21.37
C LYS A 132 15.21 -2.69 21.13
N VAL A 133 16.12 -2.90 22.07
CA VAL A 133 17.03 -4.04 22.07
C VAL A 133 16.62 -5.00 23.17
N ASP A 134 16.37 -6.25 22.83
CA ASP A 134 15.96 -7.27 23.78
C ASP A 134 17.15 -7.82 24.61
N LYS A 135 16.84 -8.66 25.60
CA LYS A 135 17.84 -9.34 26.46
C LYS A 135 18.84 -10.21 25.67
N HIS A 136 18.48 -10.63 24.46
CA HIS A 136 19.34 -11.40 23.56
C HIS A 136 20.20 -10.48 22.68
N LYS A 137 20.15 -9.18 22.90
CA LYS A 137 20.85 -8.14 22.12
C LYS A 137 20.39 -8.10 20.67
N LYS A 138 19.12 -8.28 20.43
CA LYS A 138 18.49 -8.16 19.14
C LYS A 138 17.65 -6.91 19.09
N ALA A 139 17.90 -6.04 18.10
CA ALA A 139 17.09 -4.86 17.84
C ALA A 139 15.79 -5.23 17.12
N GLN A 140 14.71 -4.57 17.51
CA GLN A 140 13.38 -4.69 16.91
C GLN A 140 12.76 -3.30 16.78
N ILE A 141 12.19 -2.98 15.65
CA ILE A 141 11.41 -1.76 15.45
C ILE A 141 10.05 -1.92 16.12
N THR A 142 9.67 -0.94 16.95
CA THR A 142 8.44 -0.97 17.75
C THR A 142 7.39 0.03 17.29
N GLY A 143 7.79 1.09 16.59
CA GLY A 143 6.90 2.15 16.15
C GLY A 143 7.55 3.13 15.18
N LYS A 144 6.77 4.15 14.85
CA LYS A 144 7.20 5.27 14.02
C LYS A 144 6.71 6.57 14.65
#